data_1a2b12a5a00ba115bbcc95ba33405b18
#
_entry.id   1a2b12a5a00ba115bbcc95ba33405b18
#
_cell.length_a   1.000
_cell.length_b   1.000
_cell.length_c   1.000
_cell.angle_alpha   90.00
_cell.angle_beta   90.00
_cell.angle_gamma   90.00
#
_symmetry.space_group_name_H-M   'P 1'
#
loop_
_entity.id
_entity.type
_entity.pdbx_description
1 polymer ?
#
loop_
_entity_poly.entity_id
_entity_poly.type
_entity_poly.pdbx_seq_one_letter_code
_entity_poly.pdbx_strand_id
1 'polypeptide(L)'
;LLMQLTTDGTATGILNLQGWDAEGAAWRAYDLTFSSTDAEVFGCTNANATNFNSDASYDDGSCYGENNGPSHGLSNIDSTTEWNIFPNPVFESTFSVKFDRELNLGGENIILEVTDMSGKSIISQEVAQENIIGGNRIVVKHDLAAGNYTVAVKHENFSDAQNIVVAH
;
A
#
# COMPACT_ATOMS: atom_id res chain seq x y z
N LEU A 1 -16.32 0.92 -23.51
CA LEU A 1 -15.71 2.09 -24.17
C LEU A 1 -16.69 2.60 -25.22
N LEU A 2 -17.17 3.85 -25.07
CA LEU A 2 -18.10 4.47 -26.02
C LEU A 2 -17.36 5.10 -27.19
N MET A 3 -16.23 5.75 -26.89
CA MET A 3 -15.43 6.46 -27.90
C MET A 3 -14.00 6.65 -27.37
N GLN A 4 -13.05 6.64 -28.27
CA GLN A 4 -11.67 7.05 -28.02
C GLN A 4 -11.27 8.06 -29.10
N LEU A 5 -10.76 9.21 -28.67
CA LEU A 5 -10.26 10.26 -29.55
C LEU A 5 -8.76 10.46 -29.28
N THR A 6 -7.99 10.59 -30.34
CA THR A 6 -6.58 11.02 -30.27
C THR A 6 -6.45 12.28 -31.10
N THR A 7 -5.95 13.35 -30.50
CA THR A 7 -5.77 14.65 -31.14
C THR A 7 -4.56 15.35 -30.55
N ASP A 8 -3.91 16.19 -31.32
CA ASP A 8 -2.87 17.13 -30.90
C ASP A 8 -3.44 18.52 -30.56
N GLY A 9 -4.75 18.67 -30.60
CA GLY A 9 -5.46 19.88 -30.25
C GLY A 9 -6.69 19.63 -29.36
N THR A 10 -7.48 20.67 -29.14
CA THR A 10 -8.71 20.59 -28.36
C THR A 10 -9.79 19.84 -29.12
N ALA A 11 -10.36 18.82 -28.52
CA ALA A 11 -11.56 18.16 -29.00
C ALA A 11 -12.77 18.59 -28.18
N THR A 12 -13.84 18.99 -28.82
CA THR A 12 -15.13 19.32 -28.21
C THR A 12 -16.23 18.56 -28.92
N GLY A 13 -17.30 18.26 -28.22
CA GLY A 13 -18.44 17.59 -28.85
C GLY A 13 -19.67 17.56 -27.96
N ILE A 14 -20.76 17.08 -28.57
CA ILE A 14 -22.04 16.87 -27.90
C ILE A 14 -22.40 15.40 -28.06
N LEU A 15 -22.79 14.75 -26.97
CA LEU A 15 -23.22 13.36 -26.94
C LEU A 15 -24.72 13.29 -26.58
N ASN A 16 -25.42 12.44 -27.30
CA ASN A 16 -26.76 12.02 -26.95
C ASN A 16 -26.71 10.52 -26.63
N LEU A 17 -27.07 10.15 -25.43
CA LEU A 17 -27.00 8.78 -24.92
C LEU A 17 -28.39 8.25 -24.62
N GLN A 18 -28.59 6.96 -24.83
CA GLN A 18 -29.78 6.24 -24.41
C GLN A 18 -29.42 4.82 -23.99
N GLY A 19 -30.19 4.28 -23.08
CA GLY A 19 -29.99 2.92 -22.60
C GLY A 19 -31.13 2.44 -21.73
N TRP A 20 -30.94 1.30 -21.12
CA TRP A 20 -31.82 0.73 -20.09
C TRP A 20 -31.01 0.58 -18.80
N ASP A 21 -31.66 0.84 -17.67
CA ASP A 21 -31.10 0.53 -16.37
C ASP A 21 -31.18 -0.96 -16.04
N ALA A 22 -30.70 -1.35 -14.87
CA ALA A 22 -30.70 -2.74 -14.42
C ALA A 22 -32.14 -3.27 -14.18
N GLU A 23 -33.10 -2.39 -13.97
CA GLU A 23 -34.53 -2.66 -13.76
C GLU A 23 -35.30 -2.71 -15.08
N GLY A 24 -34.64 -2.42 -16.22
CA GLY A 24 -35.21 -2.44 -17.55
C GLY A 24 -35.99 -1.17 -17.93
N ALA A 25 -35.85 -0.08 -17.19
CA ALA A 25 -36.39 1.22 -17.55
C ALA A 25 -35.50 1.94 -18.55
N ALA A 26 -36.11 2.50 -19.61
CA ALA A 26 -35.36 3.25 -20.62
C ALA A 26 -34.97 4.65 -20.09
N TRP A 27 -33.73 5.03 -20.27
CA TRP A 27 -33.24 6.36 -19.97
C TRP A 27 -32.63 7.02 -21.21
N ARG A 28 -32.61 8.34 -21.23
CA ARG A 28 -32.00 9.17 -22.28
C ARG A 28 -31.34 10.38 -21.66
N ALA A 29 -30.18 10.73 -22.18
CA ALA A 29 -29.48 11.96 -21.86
C ALA A 29 -29.11 12.68 -23.16
N TYR A 30 -29.46 13.94 -23.25
CA TYR A 30 -29.25 14.75 -24.43
C TYR A 30 -28.31 15.92 -24.13
N ASP A 31 -27.65 16.40 -25.18
CA ASP A 31 -26.80 17.60 -25.16
C ASP A 31 -25.69 17.57 -24.08
N LEU A 32 -25.15 16.36 -23.83
CA LEU A 32 -23.98 16.21 -22.99
C LEU A 32 -22.78 16.76 -23.74
N THR A 33 -22.32 17.93 -23.35
CA THR A 33 -21.11 18.54 -23.92
C THR A 33 -19.87 17.98 -23.26
N PHE A 34 -18.80 17.83 -24.06
CA PHE A 34 -17.46 17.55 -23.56
C PHE A 34 -16.44 18.41 -24.26
N SER A 35 -15.35 18.69 -23.57
CA SER A 35 -14.17 19.33 -24.12
C SER A 35 -12.91 18.67 -23.57
N SER A 36 -11.90 18.49 -24.41
CA SER A 36 -10.59 17.97 -23.93
C SER A 36 -9.79 19.00 -23.15
N THR A 37 -10.24 20.28 -23.14
CA THR A 37 -9.69 21.31 -22.27
C THR A 37 -10.29 21.28 -20.86
N ASP A 38 -11.46 20.63 -20.71
CA ASP A 38 -12.12 20.41 -19.42
C ASP A 38 -11.77 19.02 -18.87
N ALA A 39 -10.81 18.33 -19.51
CA ALA A 39 -10.33 17.06 -19.00
C ALA A 39 -9.76 17.27 -17.60
N GLU A 40 -10.34 16.58 -16.63
CA GLU A 40 -9.78 16.52 -15.29
C GLU A 40 -8.35 15.99 -15.40
N VAL A 41 -7.40 16.79 -15.00
CA VAL A 41 -6.01 16.38 -14.94
C VAL A 41 -5.80 15.75 -13.57
N PHE A 42 -5.59 14.46 -13.57
CA PHE A 42 -5.25 13.72 -12.37
C PHE A 42 -3.75 13.83 -12.09
N GLY A 43 -3.40 13.98 -10.83
CA GLY A 43 -2.02 14.07 -10.38
C GLY A 43 -1.93 14.63 -8.97
N CYS A 44 -0.72 14.72 -8.44
CA CYS A 44 -0.51 15.26 -7.11
C CYS A 44 -0.82 16.76 -7.04
N THR A 45 -1.80 17.17 -6.23
CA THR A 45 -2.19 18.56 -6.00
C THR A 45 -1.49 19.21 -4.80
N ASN A 46 -0.66 18.48 -4.07
CA ASN A 46 0.08 19.02 -2.93
C ASN A 46 1.34 19.77 -3.40
N ALA A 47 1.34 21.09 -3.24
CA ALA A 47 2.45 21.96 -3.65
C ALA A 47 3.79 21.67 -2.93
N ASN A 48 3.78 20.91 -1.83
CA ASN A 48 4.98 20.51 -1.10
C ASN A 48 5.49 19.12 -1.50
N ALA A 49 4.79 18.41 -2.36
CA ALA A 49 5.20 17.10 -2.84
C ALA A 49 6.27 17.22 -3.94
N THR A 50 7.18 16.25 -4.00
CA THR A 50 8.24 16.22 -5.01
C THR A 50 7.69 16.08 -6.43
N ASN A 51 6.55 15.40 -6.58
CA ASN A 51 5.84 15.21 -7.85
C ASN A 51 4.60 16.09 -7.98
N PHE A 52 4.58 17.26 -7.33
CA PHE A 52 3.50 18.22 -7.51
C PHE A 52 3.24 18.49 -8.99
N ASN A 53 1.99 18.38 -9.39
CA ASN A 53 1.53 18.72 -10.73
C ASN A 53 0.62 19.95 -10.65
N SER A 54 1.13 21.10 -11.08
CA SER A 54 0.38 22.35 -11.06
C SER A 54 -0.85 22.35 -11.97
N ASP A 55 -0.90 21.44 -12.95
CA ASP A 55 -1.99 21.32 -13.90
C ASP A 55 -3.07 20.35 -13.40
N ALA A 56 -2.78 19.60 -12.32
CA ALA A 56 -3.75 18.69 -11.74
C ALA A 56 -4.90 19.47 -11.10
N SER A 57 -6.11 19.15 -11.54
CA SER A 57 -7.37 19.61 -10.97
C SER A 57 -7.97 18.61 -9.97
N TYR A 58 -7.45 17.38 -9.99
CA TYR A 58 -7.87 16.27 -9.13
C TYR A 58 -6.66 15.56 -8.56
N ASP A 59 -6.66 15.38 -7.23
CA ASP A 59 -5.64 14.56 -6.56
C ASP A 59 -5.93 13.07 -6.81
N ASP A 60 -4.97 12.39 -7.43
CA ASP A 60 -5.06 10.96 -7.74
C ASP A 60 -4.39 10.07 -6.67
N GLY A 61 -3.94 10.68 -5.57
CA GLY A 61 -3.25 10.01 -4.50
C GLY A 61 -1.77 9.69 -4.79
N SER A 62 -1.20 10.25 -5.84
CA SER A 62 0.18 9.95 -6.27
C SER A 62 1.25 10.81 -5.62
N CYS A 63 0.88 11.79 -4.76
CA CYS A 63 1.86 12.68 -4.14
C CYS A 63 2.94 11.92 -3.36
N TYR A 64 4.21 12.32 -3.49
CA TYR A 64 5.29 11.82 -2.66
C TYR A 64 6.33 12.91 -2.37
N GLY A 65 7.08 12.77 -1.24
CA GLY A 65 8.21 13.63 -0.86
C GLY A 65 7.98 14.55 0.34
N GLU A 66 9.02 15.26 0.75
CA GLU A 66 9.15 15.92 2.04
C GLU A 66 8.00 16.86 2.38
N ASN A 67 7.53 16.73 3.60
CA ASN A 67 6.60 17.60 4.34
C ASN A 67 5.13 17.54 3.95
N ASN A 68 4.52 16.51 4.39
CA ASN A 68 3.10 16.25 4.53
C ASN A 68 2.53 15.31 3.48
N GLY A 69 2.47 14.18 3.94
CA GLY A 69 1.43 13.19 3.81
C GLY A 69 0.20 13.74 3.16
N PRO A 70 -0.76 13.08 2.96
CA PRO A 70 -0.90 11.66 2.86
C PRO A 70 -1.26 11.25 1.46
N SER A 71 -0.29 10.92 0.70
CA SER A 71 -0.63 10.16 -0.48
C SER A 71 0.44 9.17 -0.87
N HIS A 72 1.26 8.77 0.04
CA HIS A 72 1.52 7.38 0.19
C HIS A 72 0.17 6.79 0.55
N GLY A 73 -0.37 5.90 -0.26
CA GLY A 73 -1.64 5.26 0.08
C GLY A 73 -1.59 4.95 1.57
N LEU A 74 -2.53 5.45 2.34
CA LEU A 74 -2.52 5.34 3.79
C LEU A 74 -2.02 3.96 4.16
N SER A 75 -0.98 3.89 5.01
CA SER A 75 -0.56 2.61 5.56
C SER A 75 -1.80 1.89 6.05
N ASN A 76 -1.96 0.64 5.66
CA ASN A 76 -3.07 -0.19 6.15
C ASN A 76 -2.66 -1.02 7.37
N ILE A 77 -1.50 -0.70 7.96
CA ILE A 77 -1.04 -1.33 9.19
C ILE A 77 -1.55 -0.52 10.37
N ASP A 78 -2.43 -1.12 11.14
CA ASP A 78 -3.05 -0.52 12.31
C ASP A 78 -3.25 -1.57 13.43
N SER A 79 -3.89 -1.18 14.51
CA SER A 79 -4.14 -2.05 15.65
C SER A 79 -5.05 -3.27 15.35
N THR A 80 -5.64 -3.34 14.16
CA THR A 80 -6.46 -4.49 13.70
C THR A 80 -5.68 -5.43 12.79
N THR A 81 -4.42 -5.11 12.46
CA THR A 81 -3.58 -5.95 11.61
C THR A 81 -3.15 -7.19 12.38
N GLU A 82 -3.56 -8.34 11.90
CA GLU A 82 -3.13 -9.63 12.45
C GLU A 82 -1.97 -10.20 11.64
N TRP A 83 -1.08 -10.90 12.32
CA TRP A 83 0.06 -11.53 11.70
C TRP A 83 0.48 -12.78 12.46
N ASN A 84 1.21 -13.69 11.80
CA ASN A 84 1.67 -14.93 12.36
C ASN A 84 3.08 -15.25 11.91
N ILE A 85 3.81 -16.00 12.73
CA ILE A 85 5.14 -16.50 12.43
C ILE A 85 5.07 -17.98 12.10
N PHE A 86 5.73 -18.38 11.01
CA PHE A 86 5.83 -19.78 10.65
C PHE A 86 7.16 -20.12 9.93
N PRO A 87 7.66 -21.35 10.10
CA PRO A 87 7.19 -22.33 11.08
C PRO A 87 7.45 -21.84 12.51
N ASN A 88 6.66 -22.29 13.46
CA ASN A 88 6.92 -22.14 14.89
C ASN A 88 6.54 -23.46 15.57
N PRO A 89 7.49 -24.28 16.06
CA PRO A 89 8.94 -24.01 16.17
C PRO A 89 9.67 -23.86 14.82
N VAL A 90 10.76 -23.09 14.85
CA VAL A 90 11.68 -22.88 13.72
C VAL A 90 12.79 -23.92 13.78
N PHE A 91 12.94 -24.73 12.74
CA PHE A 91 13.96 -25.78 12.64
C PHE A 91 15.06 -25.44 11.62
N GLU A 92 14.82 -24.47 10.76
CA GLU A 92 15.72 -24.05 9.71
C GLU A 92 16.27 -22.64 9.98
N SER A 93 17.21 -22.20 9.17
CA SER A 93 17.80 -20.86 9.26
C SER A 93 16.88 -19.73 8.75
N THR A 94 15.59 -20.02 8.58
CA THR A 94 14.61 -19.03 8.12
C THR A 94 13.26 -19.23 8.78
N PHE A 95 12.57 -18.12 9.04
CA PHE A 95 11.15 -18.12 9.34
C PHE A 95 10.45 -17.00 8.55
N SER A 96 9.14 -17.05 8.50
CA SER A 96 8.35 -16.02 7.83
C SER A 96 7.39 -15.35 8.79
N VAL A 97 7.26 -14.05 8.64
CA VAL A 97 6.17 -13.24 9.20
C VAL A 97 5.13 -13.06 8.11
N LYS A 98 3.90 -13.47 8.35
CA LYS A 98 2.81 -13.37 7.39
C LYS A 98 1.66 -12.58 8.01
N PHE A 99 1.19 -11.58 7.28
CA PHE A 99 0.06 -10.74 7.64
C PHE A 99 -1.25 -11.30 7.05
N ASP A 100 -2.35 -10.98 7.68
CA ASP A 100 -3.71 -11.39 7.30
C ASP A 100 -4.20 -10.75 5.98
N ARG A 101 -3.54 -9.67 5.57
CA ARG A 101 -3.86 -8.86 4.40
C ARG A 101 -2.62 -8.45 3.62
N GLU A 102 -2.79 -7.98 2.40
CA GLU A 102 -1.74 -7.28 1.67
C GLU A 102 -1.42 -5.96 2.35
N LEU A 103 -0.13 -5.67 2.52
CA LEU A 103 0.33 -4.48 3.22
C LEU A 103 0.57 -3.34 2.24
N ASN A 104 0.14 -2.17 2.64
CA ASN A 104 0.57 -0.90 2.11
C ASN A 104 1.29 -0.14 3.22
N LEU A 105 2.57 0.12 3.06
CA LEU A 105 3.40 0.74 4.10
C LEU A 105 3.33 2.27 4.09
N GLY A 106 2.58 2.87 3.17
CA GLY A 106 2.46 4.33 3.11
C GLY A 106 3.80 5.06 2.84
N GLY A 107 4.83 4.33 2.39
CA GLY A 107 6.17 4.87 2.15
C GLY A 107 7.15 4.75 3.31
N GLU A 108 6.70 4.31 4.48
CA GLU A 108 7.55 4.01 5.64
C GLU A 108 7.98 2.54 5.64
N ASN A 109 9.06 2.20 6.34
CA ASN A 109 9.53 0.85 6.46
C ASN A 109 8.95 0.15 7.70
N ILE A 110 8.76 -1.17 7.62
CA ILE A 110 8.57 -1.99 8.80
C ILE A 110 9.93 -2.20 9.47
N ILE A 111 9.99 -2.05 10.79
CA ILE A 111 11.11 -2.50 11.59
C ILE A 111 10.74 -3.86 12.19
N LEU A 112 11.50 -4.89 11.81
CA LEU A 112 11.38 -6.21 12.39
C LEU A 112 12.55 -6.43 13.34
N GLU A 113 12.24 -6.72 14.60
CA GLU A 113 13.22 -6.92 15.65
C GLU A 113 13.04 -8.26 16.31
N VAL A 114 14.15 -8.98 16.52
CA VAL A 114 14.17 -10.24 17.28
C VAL A 114 15.01 -10.04 18.52
N THR A 115 14.40 -10.29 19.67
CA THR A 115 15.03 -10.17 20.98
C THR A 115 15.11 -11.53 21.69
N ASP A 116 16.14 -11.73 22.48
CA ASP A 116 16.21 -12.85 23.40
C ASP A 116 15.34 -12.63 24.66
N MET A 117 15.27 -13.61 25.51
CA MET A 117 14.49 -13.57 26.76
C MET A 117 15.01 -12.52 27.78
N SER A 118 16.20 -11.98 27.59
CA SER A 118 16.72 -10.87 28.40
C SER A 118 16.31 -9.50 27.87
N GLY A 119 15.66 -9.44 26.69
CA GLY A 119 15.29 -8.23 25.98
C GLY A 119 16.43 -7.66 25.11
N LYS A 120 17.52 -8.40 24.95
CA LYS A 120 18.60 -7.98 24.07
C LYS A 120 18.21 -8.19 22.62
N SER A 121 18.33 -7.14 21.80
CA SER A 121 18.10 -7.23 20.35
C SER A 121 19.24 -8.02 19.69
N ILE A 122 18.85 -9.08 18.98
CA ILE A 122 19.74 -9.98 18.23
C ILE A 122 19.68 -9.67 16.74
N ILE A 123 18.48 -9.39 16.21
CA ILE A 123 18.25 -9.01 14.82
C ILE A 123 17.42 -7.73 14.84
N SER A 124 17.83 -6.76 14.02
CA SER A 124 17.02 -5.60 13.70
C SER A 124 17.13 -5.37 12.19
N GLN A 125 16.00 -5.42 11.51
CA GLN A 125 15.92 -5.33 10.06
C GLN A 125 14.84 -4.33 9.66
N GLU A 126 15.18 -3.41 8.78
CA GLU A 126 14.21 -2.57 8.07
C GLU A 126 13.73 -3.30 6.82
N VAL A 127 12.42 -3.31 6.61
CA VAL A 127 11.76 -3.98 5.50
C VAL A 127 10.92 -2.96 4.73
N ALA A 128 11.36 -2.66 3.53
CA ALA A 128 10.63 -1.80 2.61
C ALA A 128 9.53 -2.57 1.87
N GLN A 129 8.58 -1.84 1.27
CA GLN A 129 7.44 -2.42 0.54
C GLN A 129 7.84 -3.46 -0.50
N GLU A 130 8.91 -3.21 -1.26
CA GLU A 130 9.40 -4.10 -2.31
C GLU A 130 9.98 -5.43 -1.80
N ASN A 131 10.32 -5.49 -0.51
CA ASN A 131 10.85 -6.70 0.14
C ASN A 131 9.75 -7.59 0.72
N ILE A 132 8.48 -7.20 0.59
CA ILE A 132 7.32 -7.97 1.04
C ILE A 132 6.89 -8.92 -0.08
N ILE A 133 7.06 -10.20 0.14
CA ILE A 133 6.74 -11.24 -0.84
C ILE A 133 5.23 -11.45 -0.93
N GLY A 134 4.68 -11.32 -2.16
CA GLY A 134 3.25 -11.49 -2.38
C GLY A 134 2.38 -10.49 -1.60
N GLY A 135 2.97 -9.32 -1.28
CA GLY A 135 2.26 -8.23 -0.60
C GLY A 135 2.00 -8.42 0.89
N ASN A 136 2.26 -9.60 1.45
CA ASN A 136 1.90 -9.88 2.86
C ASN A 136 2.86 -10.78 3.63
N ARG A 137 4.04 -11.08 3.09
CA ARG A 137 5.00 -11.99 3.73
C ARG A 137 6.41 -11.44 3.74
N ILE A 138 7.04 -11.47 4.92
CA ILE A 138 8.45 -11.15 5.12
C ILE A 138 9.19 -12.45 5.47
N VAL A 139 10.32 -12.71 4.81
CA VAL A 139 11.19 -13.86 5.13
C VAL A 139 12.40 -13.36 5.88
N VAL A 140 12.62 -13.91 7.06
CA VAL A 140 13.75 -13.59 7.94
C VAL A 140 14.75 -14.69 7.91
N LYS A 141 15.99 -14.38 7.55
CA LYS A 141 17.14 -15.29 7.67
C LYS A 141 17.81 -15.07 9.02
N HIS A 142 18.21 -16.16 9.65
CA HIS A 142 18.84 -16.09 10.96
C HIS A 142 19.86 -17.21 11.21
N ASP A 143 20.69 -16.99 12.21
CA ASP A 143 21.65 -17.92 12.79
C ASP A 143 21.43 -18.08 14.31
N LEU A 144 20.19 -17.91 14.77
CA LEU A 144 19.82 -17.98 16.18
C LEU A 144 20.10 -19.37 16.73
N ALA A 145 20.66 -19.44 17.93
CA ALA A 145 20.78 -20.71 18.67
C ALA A 145 19.39 -21.25 19.08
N ALA A 146 19.31 -22.54 19.42
CA ALA A 146 18.09 -23.10 19.99
C ALA A 146 17.67 -22.33 21.25
N GLY A 147 16.41 -21.89 21.31
CA GLY A 147 15.91 -21.05 22.42
C GLY A 147 14.58 -20.40 22.12
N ASN A 148 14.14 -19.60 23.09
CA ASN A 148 12.93 -18.77 22.94
C ASN A 148 13.33 -17.33 22.61
N TYR A 149 12.62 -16.74 21.67
CA TYR A 149 12.83 -15.36 21.21
C TYR A 149 11.49 -14.66 21.08
N THR A 150 11.54 -13.34 21.09
CA THR A 150 10.39 -12.48 20.77
C THR A 150 10.67 -11.79 19.45
N VAL A 151 9.73 -11.86 18.51
CA VAL A 151 9.75 -11.11 17.26
C VAL A 151 8.77 -9.96 17.40
N ALA A 152 9.25 -8.75 17.21
CA ALA A 152 8.44 -7.53 17.20
C ALA A 152 8.36 -6.97 15.78
N VAL A 153 7.17 -6.52 15.40
CA VAL A 153 6.89 -5.78 14.17
C VAL A 153 6.48 -4.37 14.56
N LYS A 154 7.18 -3.39 14.03
CA LYS A 154 6.92 -1.96 14.31
C LYS A 154 6.75 -1.21 13.00
N HIS A 155 5.74 -0.37 12.92
CA HIS A 155 5.47 0.50 11.78
C HIS A 155 4.66 1.71 12.24
N GLU A 156 5.16 2.93 12.07
CA GLU A 156 4.50 4.15 12.54
C GLU A 156 3.97 4.04 13.98
N ASN A 157 2.64 4.00 14.14
CA ASN A 157 1.96 3.86 15.43
C ASN A 157 1.63 2.40 15.78
N PHE A 158 1.99 1.44 14.92
CA PHE A 158 1.78 0.02 15.16
C PHE A 158 3.01 -0.61 15.80
N SER A 159 2.80 -1.37 16.86
CA SER A 159 3.83 -2.20 17.46
C SER A 159 3.17 -3.42 18.11
N ASP A 160 3.55 -4.59 17.64
CA ASP A 160 3.07 -5.86 18.18
C ASP A 160 4.21 -6.88 18.21
N ALA A 161 4.13 -7.88 19.09
CA ALA A 161 5.19 -8.85 19.29
C ALA A 161 4.63 -10.26 19.56
N GLN A 162 5.30 -11.26 19.00
CA GLN A 162 4.97 -12.67 19.19
C GLN A 162 6.21 -13.48 19.55
N ASN A 163 6.01 -14.59 20.26
CA ASN A 163 7.08 -15.48 20.67
C ASN A 163 7.33 -16.56 19.63
N ILE A 164 8.60 -16.88 19.39
CA ILE A 164 9.04 -18.02 18.60
C ILE A 164 9.95 -18.94 19.39
N VAL A 165 9.94 -20.20 19.01
CA VAL A 165 10.86 -21.22 19.51
C VAL A 165 11.77 -21.63 18.37
N VAL A 166 13.07 -21.52 18.56
CA VAL A 166 14.08 -22.06 17.63
C VAL A 166 14.56 -23.40 18.18
N ALA A 167 14.48 -24.42 17.36
CA ALA A 167 14.87 -25.80 17.71
C ALA A 167 15.77 -26.37 16.61
N HIS A 168 16.87 -26.98 17.01
CA HIS A 168 17.84 -27.65 16.12
C HIS A 168 17.97 -29.14 16.51
#